data_ba318c0760501e758e25fc2cfc952f34
#
_entry.id   ba318c0760501e758e25fc2cfc952f34
#
_cell.length_a   1.000
_cell.length_b   1.000
_cell.length_c   1.000
_cell.angle_alpha   90.00
_cell.angle_beta   90.00
_cell.angle_gamma   90.00
#
_symmetry.space_group_name_H-M   'P 1'
#
loop_
_entity.id
_entity.type
_entity.pdbx_description
1 polymer ?
#
loop_
_entity_poly.entity_id
_entity_poly.type
_entity_poly.pdbx_seq_one_letter_code
_entity_poly.pdbx_strand_id
1 'polypeptide(L)'
;MQTRREFLVSSALATAVGLPRVAFAQSEDSITIAIGDEPTTSDQTVAWTGVDYNTIENYAEYLFPRDTGGEIVPGLAAEWKYSEDGKTLDVTLRDDVVFHSGDKLTAADVVFSYERGMEESRTVANRLRSFDRIEVKDNYHLTFHFKNPDVTFLPNRGAAMMASKAYFDRVGEEEFSRNPVGTGPYKFSSYAVGEYVEVERFDDYWGAVPPIARAKFVFVPEETTRVASLQAGETDLIMACPYYAVAGFDAVGDVKTVKLPVNHPTMSIVFSTQNPEDPWHDRQVRLALAYAVDTDAIINGVLFGVPQRLAFLAPYEVGYDPDLKPYPYDPEKAKALLAEAGYPDGFDMELNYAITGRVQMNPQVAEAVAAYFEAVGVRTKLVGEEWEAYRSKYNAAKEPGSSYVALFTHGRAGSPDPTYNLGLFFRAGGPISIYNNPELDAINAEATATMDEEKRGELIKQAVRLIHEDVPSIPIYNNFAVYAMKSNVNFVPTQGFNFDLVLVKDMSFA
;
A
#
# COMPACT_ATOMS: atom_id res chain seq x y z
N MET A 1 61.12 3.40 -46.43
CA MET A 1 60.93 3.40 -44.97
C MET A 1 60.36 4.74 -44.59
N GLN A 2 59.04 4.82 -44.65
CA GLN A 2 58.29 5.98 -44.19
C GLN A 2 57.82 5.72 -42.77
N THR A 3 58.05 6.64 -41.90
CA THR A 3 57.91 6.47 -40.44
C THR A 3 56.49 6.64 -40.01
N ARG A 4 56.10 5.91 -38.98
CA ARG A 4 54.78 5.82 -38.31
C ARG A 4 54.21 7.12 -37.72
N ARG A 5 54.66 8.28 -38.18
CA ARG A 5 54.31 9.58 -37.60
C ARG A 5 53.40 10.45 -38.49
N GLU A 6 53.10 10.03 -39.73
CA GLU A 6 52.29 10.82 -40.67
C GLU A 6 50.84 10.32 -40.84
N PHE A 7 50.37 9.36 -40.03
CA PHE A 7 49.01 8.76 -40.11
C PHE A 7 48.02 9.27 -39.07
N LEU A 8 48.33 10.32 -38.33
CA LEU A 8 47.51 10.80 -37.21
C LEU A 8 46.97 12.25 -37.37
N VAL A 9 46.92 12.83 -38.56
CA VAL A 9 46.42 14.20 -38.73
C VAL A 9 45.32 14.31 -39.82
N SER A 10 44.60 13.27 -40.13
CA SER A 10 43.50 13.37 -41.11
C SER A 10 42.31 12.54 -40.74
N SER A 11 41.66 12.77 -39.60
CA SER A 11 40.33 12.25 -39.30
C SER A 11 39.76 12.95 -38.06
N ALA A 12 39.44 14.21 -38.15
CA ALA A 12 38.65 14.90 -37.13
C ALA A 12 37.82 16.03 -37.74
N LEU A 13 36.96 15.68 -38.67
CA LEU A 13 35.79 16.49 -39.02
C LEU A 13 34.61 15.51 -39.16
N ALA A 14 34.20 14.91 -38.04
CA ALA A 14 32.88 14.34 -37.93
C ALA A 14 31.92 15.50 -37.65
N THR A 15 31.26 15.95 -38.69
CA THR A 15 30.05 16.79 -38.58
C THR A 15 29.08 16.11 -37.64
N ALA A 16 28.92 16.66 -36.45
CA ALA A 16 27.83 16.37 -35.57
C ALA A 16 26.53 16.79 -36.29
N VAL A 17 25.92 15.85 -37.00
CA VAL A 17 24.53 15.99 -37.44
C VAL A 17 23.72 15.93 -36.13
N GLY A 18 23.37 17.10 -35.63
CA GLY A 18 22.40 17.22 -34.54
C GLY A 18 21.11 16.58 -35.01
N LEU A 19 20.82 15.39 -34.48
CA LEU A 19 19.46 14.87 -34.53
C LEU A 19 18.58 15.94 -33.89
N PRO A 20 17.48 16.35 -34.54
CA PRO A 20 16.55 17.24 -33.88
C PRO A 20 16.08 16.56 -32.61
N ARG A 21 16.42 17.12 -31.46
CA ARG A 21 15.68 16.86 -30.24
C ARG A 21 14.24 17.27 -30.54
N VAL A 22 13.38 16.33 -30.80
CA VAL A 22 11.96 16.57 -30.76
C VAL A 22 11.67 16.83 -29.28
N ALA A 23 11.81 18.07 -28.88
CA ALA A 23 11.20 18.56 -27.67
C ALA A 23 9.69 18.43 -27.94
N PHE A 24 9.07 17.38 -27.44
CA PHE A 24 7.64 17.40 -27.27
C PHE A 24 7.37 18.59 -26.35
N ALA A 25 6.85 19.67 -26.91
CA ALA A 25 6.31 20.75 -26.13
C ALA A 25 5.17 20.11 -25.33
N GLN A 26 5.45 19.85 -24.03
CA GLN A 26 4.45 19.38 -23.11
C GLN A 26 3.38 20.45 -23.07
N SER A 27 2.16 20.13 -23.45
CA SER A 27 1.05 21.09 -23.30
C SER A 27 0.84 21.27 -21.80
N GLU A 28 0.58 22.50 -21.33
CA GLU A 28 0.26 22.82 -19.94
C GLU A 28 -0.95 22.00 -19.40
N ASP A 29 -1.61 21.25 -20.27
CA ASP A 29 -2.81 20.43 -19.99
C ASP A 29 -2.52 18.93 -19.81
N SER A 30 -1.25 18.48 -19.83
CA SER A 30 -0.90 17.06 -19.72
C SER A 30 0.19 16.80 -18.70
N ILE A 31 0.10 15.66 -17.99
CA ILE A 31 1.09 15.24 -17.00
C ILE A 31 1.60 13.84 -17.32
N THR A 32 2.92 13.63 -17.18
CA THR A 32 3.56 12.32 -17.30
C THR A 32 4.04 11.85 -15.93
N ILE A 33 3.57 10.70 -15.51
CA ILE A 33 3.80 10.11 -14.18
C ILE A 33 4.55 8.79 -14.35
N ALA A 34 5.75 8.66 -13.76
CA ALA A 34 6.45 7.38 -13.77
C ALA A 34 6.05 6.54 -12.55
N ILE A 35 5.61 5.31 -12.83
CA ILE A 35 5.29 4.27 -11.85
C ILE A 35 6.25 3.09 -11.97
N GLY A 36 6.45 2.34 -10.88
CA GLY A 36 7.46 1.29 -10.83
C GLY A 36 7.12 0.03 -11.61
N ASP A 37 5.84 -0.30 -11.71
CA ASP A 37 5.40 -1.56 -12.30
C ASP A 37 4.23 -1.33 -13.26
N GLU A 38 4.01 -2.28 -14.16
CA GLU A 38 2.86 -2.33 -15.04
C GLU A 38 1.64 -2.86 -14.28
N PRO A 39 0.43 -2.27 -14.45
CA PRO A 39 -0.80 -2.83 -13.91
C PRO A 39 -1.07 -4.25 -14.40
N THR A 40 -1.56 -5.10 -13.51
CA THR A 40 -1.88 -6.49 -13.86
C THR A 40 -3.21 -6.61 -14.61
N THR A 41 -4.06 -5.61 -14.49
CA THR A 41 -5.38 -5.52 -15.13
C THR A 41 -5.82 -4.07 -15.29
N SER A 42 -6.69 -3.83 -16.26
CA SER A 42 -7.45 -2.57 -16.38
C SER A 42 -8.92 -2.72 -15.92
N ASP A 43 -9.35 -3.94 -15.60
CA ASP A 43 -10.70 -4.21 -15.09
C ASP A 43 -10.82 -3.84 -13.61
N GLN A 44 -11.61 -2.82 -13.31
CA GLN A 44 -11.82 -2.31 -11.96
C GLN A 44 -12.44 -3.31 -10.99
N THR A 45 -13.16 -4.33 -11.49
CA THR A 45 -13.85 -5.30 -10.62
C THR A 45 -12.91 -6.39 -10.10
N VAL A 46 -11.76 -6.60 -10.78
CA VAL A 46 -10.77 -7.63 -10.42
C VAL A 46 -9.44 -7.07 -9.98
N ALA A 47 -9.28 -5.75 -9.95
CA ALA A 47 -8.08 -5.06 -9.46
C ALA A 47 -7.70 -5.51 -8.04
N TRP A 48 -6.41 -5.78 -7.80
CA TRP A 48 -5.97 -6.31 -6.52
C TRP A 48 -4.60 -5.79 -6.03
N THR A 49 -3.82 -5.16 -6.92
CA THR A 49 -2.50 -4.60 -6.56
C THR A 49 -2.56 -3.09 -6.40
N GLY A 50 -1.59 -2.52 -5.66
CA GLY A 50 -1.44 -1.07 -5.56
C GLY A 50 -1.20 -0.41 -6.92
N VAL A 51 -0.51 -1.11 -7.82
CA VAL A 51 -0.22 -0.61 -9.17
C VAL A 51 -1.50 -0.53 -10.02
N ASP A 52 -2.39 -1.52 -9.91
CA ASP A 52 -3.70 -1.49 -10.59
C ASP A 52 -4.49 -0.24 -10.16
N TYR A 53 -4.55 0.00 -8.84
CA TYR A 53 -5.29 1.14 -8.29
C TYR A 53 -4.74 2.50 -8.75
N ASN A 54 -3.42 2.63 -8.97
CA ASN A 54 -2.82 3.88 -9.44
C ASN A 54 -3.34 4.35 -10.81
N THR A 55 -3.73 3.43 -11.66
CA THR A 55 -4.32 3.76 -12.96
C THR A 55 -5.84 3.75 -12.91
N ILE A 56 -6.43 2.70 -12.31
CA ILE A 56 -7.86 2.42 -12.34
C ILE A 56 -8.67 3.47 -11.54
N GLU A 57 -8.20 3.91 -10.37
CA GLU A 57 -8.93 4.89 -9.54
C GLU A 57 -9.00 6.29 -10.18
N ASN A 58 -8.33 6.52 -11.31
CA ASN A 58 -8.54 7.74 -12.09
C ASN A 58 -9.78 7.66 -12.98
N TYR A 59 -10.23 6.46 -13.39
CA TYR A 59 -11.41 6.30 -14.24
C TYR A 59 -12.56 5.50 -13.61
N ALA A 60 -12.34 4.80 -12.50
CA ALA A 60 -13.37 4.06 -11.78
C ALA A 60 -13.47 4.53 -10.33
N GLU A 61 -14.66 4.51 -9.76
CA GLU A 61 -14.94 5.01 -8.43
C GLU A 61 -15.59 3.94 -7.54
N TYR A 62 -15.35 4.09 -6.24
CA TYR A 62 -16.08 3.38 -5.19
C TYR A 62 -17.37 4.09 -4.84
N LEU A 63 -18.30 3.38 -4.20
CA LEU A 63 -19.53 4.02 -3.67
C LEU A 63 -19.21 5.10 -2.64
N PHE A 64 -18.20 4.87 -1.81
CA PHE A 64 -17.83 5.68 -0.66
C PHE A 64 -16.38 6.17 -0.83
N PRO A 65 -16.16 7.29 -1.54
CA PRO A 65 -14.82 7.85 -1.70
C PRO A 65 -14.28 8.42 -0.39
N ARG A 66 -12.96 8.68 -0.38
CA ARG A 66 -12.30 9.46 0.67
C ARG A 66 -11.95 10.84 0.16
N ASP A 67 -11.98 11.81 1.05
CA ASP A 67 -11.34 13.10 0.83
C ASP A 67 -9.81 13.01 1.02
N THR A 68 -9.11 14.11 0.81
CA THR A 68 -7.64 14.19 0.99
C THR A 68 -7.20 13.97 2.44
N GLY A 69 -8.08 14.18 3.42
CA GLY A 69 -7.85 13.88 4.83
C GLY A 69 -8.02 12.39 5.19
N GLY A 70 -8.59 11.60 4.27
CA GLY A 70 -8.85 10.17 4.48
C GLY A 70 -10.23 9.84 5.02
N GLU A 71 -11.10 10.83 5.22
CA GLU A 71 -12.46 10.64 5.71
C GLU A 71 -13.39 10.17 4.59
N ILE A 72 -14.35 9.28 4.92
CA ILE A 72 -15.38 8.84 3.97
C ILE A 72 -16.38 9.97 3.75
N VAL A 73 -16.56 10.35 2.51
CA VAL A 73 -17.44 11.45 2.10
C VAL A 73 -18.48 10.97 1.09
N PRO A 74 -19.60 11.71 0.92
CA PRO A 74 -20.56 11.43 -0.14
C PRO A 74 -19.92 11.41 -1.54
N GLY A 75 -20.24 10.37 -2.30
CA GLY A 75 -19.76 10.13 -3.65
C GLY A 75 -20.87 9.54 -4.51
N LEU A 76 -20.64 8.38 -5.13
CA LEU A 76 -21.68 7.65 -5.86
C LEU A 76 -22.83 7.25 -4.93
N ALA A 77 -22.54 6.91 -3.67
CA ALA A 77 -23.50 6.90 -2.58
C ALA A 77 -23.65 8.32 -2.04
N ALA A 78 -24.81 8.94 -2.23
CA ALA A 78 -25.12 10.28 -1.73
C ALA A 78 -25.39 10.28 -0.22
N GLU A 79 -26.05 9.22 0.26
CA GLU A 79 -26.41 9.05 1.67
C GLU A 79 -26.34 7.57 2.05
N TRP A 80 -26.03 7.33 3.32
CA TRP A 80 -26.06 5.97 3.88
C TRP A 80 -26.34 5.97 5.37
N LYS A 81 -26.92 4.86 5.87
CA LYS A 81 -27.22 4.69 7.28
C LYS A 81 -27.20 3.22 7.69
N TYR A 82 -26.41 2.90 8.71
CA TYR A 82 -26.47 1.61 9.36
C TYR A 82 -27.73 1.44 10.21
N SER A 83 -28.26 0.21 10.27
CA SER A 83 -29.19 -0.22 11.31
C SER A 83 -28.52 -0.19 12.69
N GLU A 84 -29.34 -0.15 13.75
CA GLU A 84 -28.83 -0.12 15.13
C GLU A 84 -27.99 -1.38 15.48
N ASP A 85 -28.32 -2.52 14.88
CA ASP A 85 -27.59 -3.79 15.07
C ASP A 85 -26.37 -3.94 14.13
N GLY A 86 -26.09 -2.97 13.27
CA GLY A 86 -24.97 -2.97 12.33
C GLY A 86 -25.05 -4.01 11.21
N LYS A 87 -26.20 -4.70 11.06
CA LYS A 87 -26.36 -5.79 10.08
C LYS A 87 -26.94 -5.37 8.75
N THR A 88 -27.41 -4.14 8.65
CA THR A 88 -27.82 -3.56 7.36
C THR A 88 -27.27 -2.17 7.19
N LEU A 89 -27.03 -1.79 5.92
CA LEU A 89 -26.65 -0.46 5.51
C LEU A 89 -27.57 -0.02 4.38
N ASP A 90 -28.46 0.90 4.67
CA ASP A 90 -29.28 1.56 3.65
C ASP A 90 -28.43 2.56 2.89
N VAL A 91 -28.55 2.58 1.55
CA VAL A 91 -27.75 3.44 0.67
C VAL A 91 -28.68 4.08 -0.36
N THR A 92 -28.50 5.39 -0.53
CA THR A 92 -29.11 6.18 -1.62
C THR A 92 -28.01 6.55 -2.61
N LEU A 93 -28.16 6.14 -3.86
CA LEU A 93 -27.26 6.52 -4.96
C LEU A 93 -27.61 7.90 -5.48
N ARG A 94 -26.62 8.57 -6.09
CA ARG A 94 -26.86 9.74 -6.94
C ARG A 94 -27.64 9.32 -8.19
N ASP A 95 -28.48 10.22 -8.72
CA ASP A 95 -29.29 10.00 -9.92
C ASP A 95 -28.76 10.75 -11.17
N ASP A 96 -27.70 11.55 -10.97
CA ASP A 96 -27.05 12.37 -11.99
C ASP A 96 -25.72 11.78 -12.51
N VAL A 97 -25.31 10.60 -12.05
CA VAL A 97 -24.06 9.95 -12.47
C VAL A 97 -24.26 9.17 -13.77
N VAL A 98 -23.32 9.37 -14.70
CA VAL A 98 -23.23 8.59 -15.93
C VAL A 98 -21.85 7.93 -16.02
N PHE A 99 -21.83 6.71 -16.56
CA PHE A 99 -20.58 6.06 -16.97
C PHE A 99 -20.00 6.71 -18.22
N HIS A 100 -18.72 6.49 -18.47
CA HIS A 100 -18.07 6.97 -19.70
C HIS A 100 -18.73 6.45 -20.99
N SER A 101 -19.48 5.37 -20.92
CA SER A 101 -20.29 4.81 -22.00
C SER A 101 -21.61 5.56 -22.26
N GLY A 102 -21.97 6.52 -21.39
CA GLY A 102 -23.22 7.26 -21.41
C GLY A 102 -24.39 6.57 -20.69
N ASP A 103 -24.20 5.36 -20.17
CA ASP A 103 -25.20 4.64 -19.39
C ASP A 103 -25.29 5.29 -17.97
N LYS A 104 -26.52 5.36 -17.40
CA LYS A 104 -26.70 5.88 -16.03
C LYS A 104 -26.28 4.85 -14.99
N LEU A 105 -25.67 5.32 -13.89
CA LEU A 105 -25.43 4.49 -12.71
C LEU A 105 -26.77 4.17 -12.04
N THR A 106 -26.98 2.88 -11.74
CA THR A 106 -28.14 2.37 -11.03
C THR A 106 -27.78 1.29 -10.02
N ALA A 107 -28.73 0.89 -9.18
CA ALA A 107 -28.56 -0.23 -8.25
C ALA A 107 -28.19 -1.55 -8.94
N ALA A 108 -28.58 -1.75 -10.21
CA ALA A 108 -28.19 -2.93 -10.97
C ALA A 108 -26.68 -2.99 -11.24
N ASP A 109 -26.02 -1.86 -11.43
CA ASP A 109 -24.57 -1.76 -11.61
C ASP A 109 -23.84 -2.04 -10.30
N VAL A 110 -24.41 -1.61 -9.18
CA VAL A 110 -23.89 -1.94 -7.85
C VAL A 110 -23.91 -3.45 -7.64
N VAL A 111 -25.07 -4.10 -7.84
CA VAL A 111 -25.19 -5.56 -7.70
C VAL A 111 -24.19 -6.27 -8.59
N PHE A 112 -24.12 -5.91 -9.87
CA PHE A 112 -23.17 -6.49 -10.82
C PHE A 112 -21.71 -6.36 -10.36
N SER A 113 -21.31 -5.17 -9.90
CA SER A 113 -19.93 -4.90 -9.47
C SER A 113 -19.54 -5.75 -8.26
N TYR A 114 -20.44 -5.92 -7.30
CA TYR A 114 -20.20 -6.75 -6.11
C TYR A 114 -20.19 -8.24 -6.43
N GLU A 115 -21.15 -8.74 -7.21
CA GLU A 115 -21.21 -10.14 -7.61
C GLU A 115 -19.96 -10.53 -8.40
N ARG A 116 -19.62 -9.77 -9.44
CA ARG A 116 -18.41 -10.02 -10.24
C ARG A 116 -17.13 -9.91 -9.40
N GLY A 117 -17.01 -8.87 -8.57
CA GLY A 117 -15.84 -8.72 -7.70
C GLY A 117 -15.68 -9.86 -6.69
N MET A 118 -16.77 -10.41 -6.18
CA MET A 118 -16.74 -11.57 -5.27
C MET A 118 -16.36 -12.87 -5.98
N GLU A 119 -16.78 -13.07 -7.22
CA GLU A 119 -16.49 -14.27 -8.00
C GLU A 119 -15.05 -14.25 -8.54
N GLU A 120 -14.60 -13.12 -9.08
CA GLU A 120 -13.35 -13.01 -9.83
C GLU A 120 -12.17 -12.50 -8.98
N SER A 121 -12.43 -11.77 -7.89
CA SER A 121 -11.39 -11.16 -7.06
C SER A 121 -11.36 -11.71 -5.63
N ARG A 122 -10.29 -12.48 -5.33
CA ARG A 122 -10.04 -12.92 -3.94
C ARG A 122 -9.87 -11.75 -2.97
N THR A 123 -9.38 -10.62 -3.43
CA THR A 123 -9.19 -9.43 -2.60
C THR A 123 -10.52 -8.81 -2.23
N VAL A 124 -11.44 -8.64 -3.17
CA VAL A 124 -12.80 -8.16 -2.91
C VAL A 124 -13.54 -9.14 -2.02
N ALA A 125 -13.53 -10.45 -2.33
CA ALA A 125 -14.15 -11.47 -1.53
C ALA A 125 -13.63 -11.51 -0.07
N ASN A 126 -12.33 -11.31 0.12
CA ASN A 126 -11.74 -11.24 1.47
C ASN A 126 -12.17 -9.99 2.27
N ARG A 127 -12.40 -8.86 1.60
CA ARG A 127 -12.90 -7.63 2.24
C ARG A 127 -14.39 -7.69 2.55
N LEU A 128 -15.14 -8.55 1.87
CA LEU A 128 -16.60 -8.71 1.97
C LEU A 128 -17.03 -9.97 2.72
N ARG A 129 -16.24 -10.47 3.67
CA ARG A 129 -16.55 -11.74 4.40
C ARG A 129 -17.86 -11.72 5.17
N SER A 130 -18.21 -10.60 5.76
CA SER A 130 -19.47 -10.38 6.47
C SER A 130 -20.63 -10.06 5.54
N PHE A 131 -20.35 -9.68 4.29
CA PHE A 131 -21.37 -9.41 3.30
C PHE A 131 -22.24 -10.66 3.03
N ASP A 132 -23.56 -10.43 2.91
CA ASP A 132 -24.54 -11.49 2.60
C ASP A 132 -25.16 -11.25 1.24
N ARG A 133 -25.86 -10.14 1.06
CA ARG A 133 -26.54 -9.79 -0.18
C ARG A 133 -26.85 -8.30 -0.28
N ILE A 134 -27.23 -7.87 -1.46
CA ILE A 134 -27.84 -6.54 -1.73
C ILE A 134 -29.31 -6.73 -2.02
N GLU A 135 -30.15 -5.95 -1.33
CA GLU A 135 -31.58 -5.81 -1.61
C GLU A 135 -31.82 -4.53 -2.37
N VAL A 136 -32.28 -4.64 -3.62
CA VAL A 136 -32.60 -3.50 -4.45
C VAL A 136 -34.07 -3.07 -4.20
N LYS A 137 -34.27 -1.82 -3.76
CA LYS A 137 -35.61 -1.23 -3.54
C LYS A 137 -36.12 -0.58 -4.83
N ASP A 138 -35.25 0.16 -5.51
CA ASP A 138 -35.46 0.77 -6.83
C ASP A 138 -34.11 1.10 -7.50
N ASN A 139 -34.10 1.90 -8.56
CA ASN A 139 -32.88 2.23 -9.31
C ASN A 139 -31.81 2.96 -8.48
N TYR A 140 -32.17 3.63 -7.40
CA TYR A 140 -31.26 4.47 -6.62
C TYR A 140 -31.24 4.16 -5.12
N HIS A 141 -32.10 3.24 -4.66
CA HIS A 141 -32.16 2.85 -3.25
C HIS A 141 -31.88 1.34 -3.11
N LEU A 142 -30.96 1.01 -2.23
CA LEU A 142 -30.57 -0.36 -1.95
C LEU A 142 -30.17 -0.53 -0.49
N THR A 143 -30.20 -1.76 -0.01
CA THR A 143 -29.77 -2.14 1.34
C THR A 143 -28.73 -3.24 1.23
N PHE A 144 -27.54 -3.01 1.79
CA PHE A 144 -26.56 -4.05 2.04
C PHE A 144 -26.96 -4.84 3.29
N HIS A 145 -26.90 -6.16 3.21
CA HIS A 145 -27.10 -7.06 4.34
C HIS A 145 -25.78 -7.74 4.71
N PHE A 146 -25.51 -7.82 6.00
CA PHE A 146 -24.32 -8.45 6.57
C PHE A 146 -24.71 -9.62 7.47
N LYS A 147 -23.93 -10.72 7.42
CA LYS A 147 -24.08 -11.88 8.31
C LYS A 147 -23.82 -11.51 9.76
N ASN A 148 -22.85 -10.62 9.97
CA ASN A 148 -22.47 -10.04 11.25
C ASN A 148 -22.25 -8.54 11.07
N PRO A 149 -22.33 -7.72 12.14
CA PRO A 149 -21.93 -6.31 12.07
C PRO A 149 -20.54 -6.17 11.45
N ASP A 150 -20.36 -5.19 10.55
CA ASP A 150 -19.10 -4.99 9.85
C ASP A 150 -18.67 -3.52 9.90
N VAL A 151 -17.83 -3.21 10.86
CA VAL A 151 -17.24 -1.87 11.01
C VAL A 151 -16.21 -1.54 9.94
N THR A 152 -15.74 -2.54 9.18
CA THR A 152 -14.68 -2.35 8.18
C THR A 152 -15.20 -2.04 6.78
N PHE A 153 -16.50 -2.23 6.53
CA PHE A 153 -17.10 -2.05 5.20
C PHE A 153 -16.95 -0.62 4.66
N LEU A 154 -17.38 0.38 5.42
CA LEU A 154 -17.20 1.78 5.03
C LEU A 154 -15.73 2.21 4.97
N PRO A 155 -14.90 1.94 6.00
CA PRO A 155 -13.47 2.18 5.92
C PRO A 155 -12.78 1.53 4.71
N ASN A 156 -13.29 0.42 4.19
CA ASN A 156 -12.83 -0.18 2.94
C ASN A 156 -13.55 0.36 1.69
N ARG A 157 -14.23 1.49 1.80
CA ARG A 157 -14.94 2.15 0.69
C ARG A 157 -16.02 1.28 0.04
N GLY A 158 -16.56 0.31 0.79
CA GLY A 158 -17.48 -0.70 0.26
C GLY A 158 -16.78 -1.82 -0.54
N ALA A 159 -15.47 -1.84 -0.61
CA ALA A 159 -14.59 -2.87 -1.18
C ALA A 159 -14.61 -3.05 -2.71
N ALA A 160 -15.65 -2.62 -3.43
CA ALA A 160 -15.79 -2.79 -4.89
C ALA A 160 -15.86 -1.43 -5.61
N MET A 161 -15.17 -1.30 -6.74
CA MET A 161 -15.36 -0.18 -7.67
C MET A 161 -16.52 -0.47 -8.63
N MET A 162 -17.23 0.58 -9.01
CA MET A 162 -18.43 0.46 -9.83
C MET A 162 -18.10 0.24 -11.31
N ALA A 163 -18.82 -0.69 -11.92
CA ALA A 163 -18.72 -1.07 -13.31
C ALA A 163 -20.10 -1.04 -13.98
N SER A 164 -20.18 -0.63 -15.24
CA SER A 164 -21.43 -0.60 -16.00
C SER A 164 -21.84 -1.99 -16.45
N LYS A 165 -22.93 -2.51 -15.88
CA LYS A 165 -23.54 -3.75 -16.32
C LYS A 165 -23.99 -3.68 -17.78
N ALA A 166 -24.62 -2.56 -18.17
CA ALA A 166 -25.11 -2.36 -19.51
C ALA A 166 -23.99 -2.37 -20.57
N TYR A 167 -22.83 -1.78 -20.22
CA TYR A 167 -21.66 -1.83 -21.10
C TYR A 167 -21.10 -3.25 -21.16
N PHE A 168 -20.91 -3.92 -20.02
CA PHE A 168 -20.43 -5.30 -19.96
C PHE A 168 -21.31 -6.25 -20.80
N ASP A 169 -22.63 -6.20 -20.64
CA ASP A 169 -23.58 -7.02 -21.38
C ASP A 169 -23.51 -6.78 -22.90
N ARG A 170 -23.16 -5.56 -23.33
CA ARG A 170 -23.05 -5.15 -24.73
C ARG A 170 -21.75 -5.61 -25.37
N VAL A 171 -20.63 -5.54 -24.67
CA VAL A 171 -19.29 -5.76 -25.25
C VAL A 171 -18.66 -7.10 -24.88
N GLY A 172 -19.06 -7.70 -23.77
CA GLY A 172 -18.49 -8.93 -23.23
C GLY A 172 -17.19 -8.70 -22.45
N GLU A 173 -16.73 -9.75 -21.80
CA GLU A 173 -15.63 -9.70 -20.83
C GLU A 173 -14.29 -9.24 -21.42
N GLU A 174 -13.92 -9.77 -22.60
CA GLU A 174 -12.63 -9.45 -23.23
C GLU A 174 -12.52 -7.97 -23.60
N GLU A 175 -13.56 -7.41 -24.19
CA GLU A 175 -13.60 -5.99 -24.56
C GLU A 175 -13.73 -5.09 -23.34
N PHE A 176 -14.53 -5.50 -22.35
CA PHE A 176 -14.65 -4.78 -21.07
C PHE A 176 -13.31 -4.64 -20.36
N SER A 177 -12.51 -5.72 -20.30
CA SER A 177 -11.18 -5.72 -19.67
C SER A 177 -10.14 -4.92 -20.47
N ARG A 178 -10.31 -4.85 -21.81
CA ARG A 178 -9.40 -4.12 -22.71
C ARG A 178 -9.71 -2.62 -22.75
N ASN A 179 -10.99 -2.26 -22.74
CA ASN A 179 -11.49 -0.89 -22.82
C ASN A 179 -12.49 -0.62 -21.67
N PRO A 180 -11.99 -0.52 -20.43
CA PRO A 180 -12.85 -0.36 -19.25
C PRO A 180 -13.57 0.97 -19.27
N VAL A 181 -14.79 0.98 -18.72
CA VAL A 181 -15.59 2.17 -18.47
C VAL A 181 -15.92 2.28 -16.99
N GLY A 182 -15.71 3.46 -16.43
CA GLY A 182 -16.06 3.81 -15.06
C GLY A 182 -16.91 5.08 -15.00
N THR A 183 -17.02 5.63 -13.81
CA THR A 183 -17.73 6.88 -13.49
C THR A 183 -16.80 8.02 -13.13
N GLY A 184 -15.47 7.77 -13.15
CA GLY A 184 -14.46 8.69 -12.64
C GLY A 184 -14.23 9.94 -13.49
N PRO A 185 -13.41 10.88 -12.99
CA PRO A 185 -13.14 12.16 -13.65
C PRO A 185 -12.31 12.05 -14.93
N TYR A 186 -11.72 10.88 -15.16
CA TYR A 186 -10.99 10.56 -16.40
C TYR A 186 -11.58 9.32 -17.04
N LYS A 187 -11.40 9.19 -18.36
CA LYS A 187 -11.70 7.99 -19.15
C LYS A 187 -10.39 7.28 -19.50
N PHE A 188 -10.43 5.96 -19.49
CA PHE A 188 -9.37 5.17 -20.09
C PHE A 188 -9.25 5.53 -21.58
N SER A 189 -8.04 5.83 -22.04
CA SER A 189 -7.77 6.29 -23.41
C SER A 189 -6.96 5.27 -24.19
N SER A 190 -5.82 4.84 -23.64
CA SER A 190 -4.96 3.85 -24.31
C SER A 190 -4.06 3.11 -23.33
N TYR A 191 -3.60 1.92 -23.77
CA TYR A 191 -2.64 1.09 -23.06
C TYR A 191 -1.64 0.49 -24.04
N ALA A 192 -0.37 0.68 -23.79
CA ALA A 192 0.72 0.02 -24.50
C ALA A 192 1.48 -0.89 -23.52
N VAL A 193 1.44 -2.20 -23.80
CA VAL A 193 2.04 -3.24 -22.95
C VAL A 193 3.51 -2.96 -22.72
N GLY A 194 3.93 -2.96 -21.46
CA GLY A 194 5.30 -2.68 -21.02
C GLY A 194 5.72 -1.21 -21.14
N GLU A 195 4.84 -0.31 -21.58
CA GLU A 195 5.19 1.08 -21.82
C GLU A 195 4.37 2.05 -20.96
N TYR A 196 3.03 2.09 -21.13
CA TYR A 196 2.19 3.07 -20.44
C TYR A 196 0.69 2.75 -20.44
N VAL A 197 -0.03 3.40 -19.52
CA VAL A 197 -1.48 3.65 -19.56
C VAL A 197 -1.71 5.16 -19.72
N GLU A 198 -2.68 5.55 -20.53
CA GLU A 198 -3.10 6.95 -20.70
C GLU A 198 -4.58 7.10 -20.39
N VAL A 199 -4.91 8.19 -19.70
CA VAL A 199 -6.28 8.58 -19.38
C VAL A 199 -6.53 10.01 -19.85
N GLU A 200 -7.77 10.31 -20.27
CA GLU A 200 -8.19 11.63 -20.69
C GLU A 200 -9.37 12.12 -19.84
N ARG A 201 -9.44 13.42 -19.60
CA ARG A 201 -10.49 14.04 -18.78
C ARG A 201 -11.87 13.75 -19.34
N PHE A 202 -12.80 13.47 -18.42
CA PHE A 202 -14.22 13.32 -18.72
C PHE A 202 -14.95 14.62 -18.41
N ASP A 203 -15.26 15.42 -19.43
CA ASP A 203 -15.86 16.74 -19.25
C ASP A 203 -17.30 16.69 -18.72
N ASP A 204 -18.00 15.56 -18.88
CA ASP A 204 -19.34 15.31 -18.33
C ASP A 204 -19.30 14.65 -16.93
N TYR A 205 -18.17 14.74 -16.23
CA TYR A 205 -18.02 14.20 -14.89
C TYR A 205 -19.00 14.84 -13.91
N TRP A 206 -19.66 14.04 -13.10
CA TRP A 206 -20.65 14.47 -12.12
C TRP A 206 -20.11 15.35 -10.99
N GLY A 207 -18.80 15.28 -10.71
CA GLY A 207 -18.10 16.08 -9.70
C GLY A 207 -17.37 17.28 -10.31
N ALA A 208 -16.37 17.78 -9.59
CA ALA A 208 -15.54 18.86 -10.10
C ALA A 208 -14.64 18.36 -11.23
N VAL A 209 -14.74 18.96 -12.39
CA VAL A 209 -13.89 18.64 -13.55
C VAL A 209 -12.44 19.04 -13.26
N PRO A 210 -11.47 18.12 -13.32
CA PRO A 210 -10.08 18.43 -12.99
C PRO A 210 -9.41 19.32 -14.03
N PRO A 211 -8.37 20.08 -13.65
CA PRO A 211 -7.70 21.01 -14.58
C PRO A 211 -6.83 20.32 -15.61
N ILE A 212 -6.24 19.16 -15.28
CA ILE A 212 -5.35 18.41 -16.19
C ILE A 212 -6.20 17.64 -17.20
N ALA A 213 -5.94 17.81 -18.49
CA ALA A 213 -6.73 17.20 -19.55
C ALA A 213 -6.32 15.76 -19.85
N ARG A 214 -5.03 15.41 -19.67
CA ARG A 214 -4.48 14.08 -19.95
C ARG A 214 -3.44 13.68 -18.93
N ALA A 215 -3.41 12.40 -18.58
CA ALA A 215 -2.34 11.84 -17.77
C ALA A 215 -1.81 10.56 -18.40
N LYS A 216 -0.49 10.45 -18.44
CA LYS A 216 0.22 9.29 -18.96
C LYS A 216 1.03 8.66 -17.84
N PHE A 217 0.69 7.43 -17.48
CA PHE A 217 1.40 6.60 -16.50
C PHE A 217 2.42 5.74 -17.24
N VAL A 218 3.70 6.09 -17.18
CA VAL A 218 4.79 5.35 -17.84
C VAL A 218 5.40 4.34 -16.86
N PHE A 219 5.69 3.13 -17.35
CA PHE A 219 6.25 2.07 -16.53
C PHE A 219 7.77 2.14 -16.55
N VAL A 220 8.36 2.46 -15.41
CA VAL A 220 9.81 2.59 -15.24
C VAL A 220 10.24 1.82 -13.99
N PRO A 221 10.51 0.50 -14.09
CA PRO A 221 10.82 -0.36 -12.95
C PRO A 221 12.06 0.08 -12.17
N GLU A 222 13.11 0.50 -12.89
CA GLU A 222 14.38 0.87 -12.28
C GLU A 222 14.34 2.23 -11.59
N GLU A 223 14.60 2.27 -10.29
CA GLU A 223 14.55 3.49 -9.46
C GLU A 223 15.47 4.60 -9.97
N THR A 224 16.70 4.24 -10.38
CA THR A 224 17.68 5.19 -10.91
C THR A 224 17.22 5.81 -12.22
N THR A 225 16.54 5.02 -13.05
CA THR A 225 15.95 5.50 -14.32
C THR A 225 14.79 6.44 -14.06
N ARG A 226 13.92 6.14 -13.06
CA ARG A 226 12.84 7.05 -12.65
C ARG A 226 13.40 8.39 -12.18
N VAL A 227 14.42 8.37 -11.31
CA VAL A 227 15.10 9.59 -10.85
C VAL A 227 15.68 10.40 -12.02
N ALA A 228 16.38 9.72 -12.95
CA ALA A 228 16.97 10.37 -14.13
C ALA A 228 15.91 10.98 -15.06
N SER A 229 14.77 10.31 -15.28
CA SER A 229 13.69 10.81 -16.14
C SER A 229 13.07 12.10 -15.60
N LEU A 230 12.90 12.20 -14.28
CA LEU A 230 12.41 13.43 -13.64
C LEU A 230 13.45 14.56 -13.76
N GLN A 231 14.72 14.27 -13.51
CA GLN A 231 15.81 15.26 -13.67
C GLN A 231 15.99 15.73 -15.10
N ALA A 232 15.77 14.85 -16.09
CA ALA A 232 15.80 15.21 -17.51
C ALA A 232 14.55 15.97 -17.98
N GLY A 233 13.49 16.03 -17.13
CA GLY A 233 12.21 16.64 -17.48
C GLY A 233 11.31 15.77 -18.37
N GLU A 234 11.66 14.48 -18.55
CA GLU A 234 10.88 13.51 -19.34
C GLU A 234 9.59 13.10 -18.62
N THR A 235 9.61 13.13 -17.29
CA THR A 235 8.44 12.93 -16.42
C THR A 235 8.21 14.14 -15.55
N ASP A 236 6.97 14.34 -15.10
CA ASP A 236 6.58 15.46 -14.23
C ASP A 236 6.50 15.04 -12.76
N LEU A 237 6.19 13.77 -12.53
CA LEU A 237 6.12 13.15 -11.22
C LEU A 237 6.65 11.73 -11.30
N ILE A 238 7.39 11.32 -10.28
CA ILE A 238 7.76 9.92 -10.06
C ILE A 238 7.16 9.43 -8.73
N MET A 239 6.60 8.23 -8.76
CA MET A 239 6.17 7.51 -7.59
C MET A 239 7.32 6.70 -6.98
N ALA A 240 7.17 6.32 -5.72
CA ALA A 240 8.18 5.54 -4.98
C ALA A 240 9.59 6.12 -5.17
N CYS A 241 9.71 7.44 -4.94
CA CYS A 241 11.01 8.13 -4.98
C CYS A 241 11.96 7.47 -3.97
N PRO A 242 13.15 7.03 -4.40
CA PRO A 242 14.08 6.37 -3.48
C PRO A 242 14.57 7.33 -2.40
N TYR A 243 14.71 6.81 -1.18
CA TYR A 243 15.08 7.62 0.00
C TYR A 243 16.41 8.35 -0.18
N TYR A 244 17.38 7.73 -0.87
CA TYR A 244 18.68 8.37 -1.15
C TYR A 244 18.58 9.61 -2.04
N ALA A 245 17.53 9.74 -2.85
CA ALA A 245 17.37 10.88 -3.77
C ALA A 245 16.66 12.08 -3.12
N VAL A 246 15.93 11.89 -2.03
CA VAL A 246 15.08 12.90 -1.39
C VAL A 246 15.87 14.18 -1.06
N ALA A 247 16.99 14.06 -0.33
CA ALA A 247 17.79 15.20 0.07
C ALA A 247 18.39 15.96 -1.13
N GLY A 248 18.72 15.23 -2.20
CA GLY A 248 19.22 15.81 -3.45
C GLY A 248 18.17 16.65 -4.17
N PHE A 249 16.95 16.15 -4.26
CA PHE A 249 15.84 16.88 -4.85
C PHE A 249 15.44 18.11 -4.04
N ASP A 250 15.32 17.98 -2.74
CA ASP A 250 14.95 19.09 -1.85
C ASP A 250 16.01 20.23 -1.89
N ALA A 251 17.26 19.95 -2.30
CA ALA A 251 18.34 20.93 -2.39
C ALA A 251 18.37 21.72 -3.71
N VAL A 252 17.81 21.21 -4.83
CA VAL A 252 17.96 21.81 -6.18
C VAL A 252 16.86 22.84 -6.49
N GLY A 253 15.68 22.73 -5.89
CA GLY A 253 14.57 23.68 -6.05
C GLY A 253 13.71 23.53 -7.31
N ASP A 254 14.18 22.84 -8.37
CA ASP A 254 13.40 22.56 -9.58
C ASP A 254 12.48 21.33 -9.41
N VAL A 255 12.77 20.51 -8.42
CA VAL A 255 12.02 19.34 -8.00
C VAL A 255 11.69 19.47 -6.53
N LYS A 256 10.50 19.08 -6.16
CA LYS A 256 10.08 18.98 -4.74
C LYS A 256 9.66 17.56 -4.41
N THR A 257 9.80 17.18 -3.13
CA THR A 257 9.32 15.91 -2.64
C THR A 257 8.09 16.08 -1.75
N VAL A 258 7.17 15.13 -1.83
CA VAL A 258 6.04 15.01 -0.93
C VAL A 258 6.14 13.65 -0.24
N LYS A 259 6.12 13.69 1.08
CA LYS A 259 6.17 12.49 1.93
C LYS A 259 4.79 12.29 2.54
N LEU A 260 4.18 11.16 2.26
CA LEU A 260 2.92 10.78 2.89
C LEU A 260 3.25 9.96 4.15
N PRO A 261 3.09 10.54 5.37
CA PRO A 261 3.54 9.89 6.60
C PRO A 261 2.61 8.77 7.08
N VAL A 262 1.63 8.36 6.25
CA VAL A 262 0.42 7.77 6.79
C VAL A 262 0.03 6.53 6.03
N ASN A 263 -0.29 5.45 6.72
CA ASN A 263 -0.83 4.19 6.22
C ASN A 263 0.12 3.30 5.42
N HIS A 264 1.41 3.59 5.43
CA HIS A 264 2.37 2.68 4.83
C HIS A 264 2.69 1.49 5.73
N PRO A 265 3.04 0.36 5.10
CA PRO A 265 3.38 -0.84 5.82
C PRO A 265 4.45 -0.57 6.88
N THR A 266 4.18 -1.00 8.11
CA THR A 266 5.20 -1.03 9.15
C THR A 266 6.16 -2.18 8.86
N MET A 267 7.43 -1.87 8.63
CA MET A 267 8.48 -2.88 8.60
C MET A 267 8.70 -3.43 10.01
N SER A 268 8.60 -4.72 10.14
CA SER A 268 8.76 -5.42 11.42
C SER A 268 9.61 -6.66 11.26
N ILE A 269 10.31 -7.04 12.32
CA ILE A 269 10.80 -8.40 12.48
C ILE A 269 9.64 -9.21 13.02
N VAL A 270 9.24 -10.28 12.34
CA VAL A 270 8.12 -11.15 12.71
C VAL A 270 8.59 -12.54 13.07
N PHE A 271 7.95 -13.16 14.06
CA PHE A 271 8.31 -14.47 14.58
C PHE A 271 7.15 -15.44 14.39
N SER A 272 7.39 -16.61 13.76
CA SER A 272 6.46 -17.72 13.87
C SER A 272 6.54 -18.32 15.27
N THR A 273 5.41 -18.39 15.94
CA THR A 273 5.29 -19.03 17.26
C THR A 273 4.73 -20.45 17.15
N GLN A 274 4.81 -21.08 15.96
CA GLN A 274 4.20 -22.38 15.69
C GLN A 274 5.06 -23.56 16.15
N ASN A 275 6.36 -23.36 16.40
CA ASN A 275 7.27 -24.39 16.89
C ASN A 275 7.72 -24.11 18.32
N PRO A 276 7.32 -24.91 19.31
CA PRO A 276 7.72 -24.72 20.72
C PRO A 276 9.22 -24.98 20.99
N GLU A 277 9.93 -25.61 20.06
CA GLU A 277 11.38 -25.86 20.20
C GLU A 277 12.23 -24.67 19.80
N ASP A 278 11.65 -23.66 19.13
CA ASP A 278 12.36 -22.46 18.72
C ASP A 278 12.70 -21.57 19.91
N PRO A 279 13.92 -20.99 20.01
CA PRO A 279 14.26 -20.06 21.07
C PRO A 279 13.29 -18.88 21.16
N TRP A 280 12.85 -18.35 20.03
CA TRP A 280 11.91 -17.22 19.96
C TRP A 280 10.42 -17.61 20.19
N HIS A 281 10.12 -18.89 20.45
CA HIS A 281 8.83 -19.28 21.02
C HIS A 281 8.65 -18.66 22.41
N ASP A 282 9.75 -18.54 23.18
CA ASP A 282 9.76 -17.82 24.44
C ASP A 282 9.63 -16.30 24.20
N ARG A 283 8.60 -15.72 24.82
CA ARG A 283 8.36 -14.27 24.80
C ARG A 283 9.58 -13.46 25.30
N GLN A 284 10.32 -14.00 26.30
CA GLN A 284 11.48 -13.30 26.86
C GLN A 284 12.61 -13.18 25.84
N VAL A 285 12.80 -14.18 25.00
CA VAL A 285 13.74 -14.14 23.87
C VAL A 285 13.31 -13.09 22.86
N ARG A 286 12.03 -13.04 22.46
CA ARG A 286 11.53 -12.01 21.54
C ARG A 286 11.70 -10.60 22.10
N LEU A 287 11.47 -10.42 23.39
CA LEU A 287 11.68 -9.14 24.07
C LEU A 287 13.17 -8.77 24.10
N ALA A 288 14.06 -9.72 24.34
CA ALA A 288 15.51 -9.50 24.24
C ALA A 288 15.91 -9.00 22.85
N LEU A 289 15.41 -9.64 21.79
CA LEU A 289 15.65 -9.23 20.40
C LEU A 289 15.09 -7.83 20.11
N ALA A 290 13.99 -7.42 20.75
CA ALA A 290 13.45 -6.07 20.62
C ALA A 290 14.37 -5.00 21.25
N TYR A 291 15.02 -5.30 22.38
CA TYR A 291 16.02 -4.42 22.98
C TYR A 291 17.36 -4.42 22.23
N ALA A 292 17.65 -5.45 21.43
CA ALA A 292 18.90 -5.57 20.71
C ALA A 292 19.02 -4.63 19.48
N VAL A 293 17.93 -4.14 18.92
CA VAL A 293 17.92 -3.39 17.64
C VAL A 293 17.88 -1.89 17.86
N ASP A 294 18.90 -1.16 17.40
CA ASP A 294 18.90 0.30 17.31
C ASP A 294 18.14 0.76 16.06
N THR A 295 16.85 0.91 16.24
CA THR A 295 15.94 1.33 15.16
C THR A 295 16.24 2.76 14.66
N ASP A 296 16.62 3.68 15.56
CA ASP A 296 16.93 5.06 15.18
C ASP A 296 18.21 5.12 14.35
N ALA A 297 19.21 4.30 14.66
CA ALA A 297 20.41 4.17 13.85
C ALA A 297 20.12 3.57 12.45
N ILE A 298 19.21 2.58 12.36
CA ILE A 298 18.76 2.05 11.07
C ILE A 298 18.05 3.14 10.24
N ILE A 299 17.10 3.86 10.83
CA ILE A 299 16.38 4.93 10.14
C ILE A 299 17.34 6.00 9.62
N ASN A 300 18.25 6.48 10.47
CA ASN A 300 19.14 7.57 10.10
C ASN A 300 20.30 7.13 9.21
N GLY A 301 20.89 5.95 9.45
CA GLY A 301 22.08 5.49 8.76
C GLY A 301 21.79 4.71 7.47
N VAL A 302 20.73 3.90 7.45
CA VAL A 302 20.37 3.07 6.29
C VAL A 302 19.29 3.71 5.44
N LEU A 303 18.29 4.35 6.08
CA LEU A 303 17.07 4.82 5.42
C LEU A 303 17.04 6.35 5.23
N PHE A 304 18.20 7.00 5.34
CA PHE A 304 18.37 8.44 5.08
C PHE A 304 17.48 9.37 5.94
N GLY A 305 17.01 8.90 7.10
CA GLY A 305 16.13 9.64 7.98
C GLY A 305 14.72 9.88 7.44
N VAL A 306 14.31 9.17 6.39
CA VAL A 306 13.00 9.38 5.75
C VAL A 306 11.85 8.69 6.50
N PRO A 307 11.91 7.39 6.86
CA PRO A 307 10.84 6.73 7.59
C PRO A 307 10.64 7.26 9.01
N GLN A 308 9.47 6.94 9.58
CA GLN A 308 9.12 7.29 10.94
C GLN A 308 9.17 6.06 11.86
N ARG A 309 9.58 6.28 13.12
CA ARG A 309 9.50 5.27 14.18
C ARG A 309 8.20 5.40 14.96
N LEU A 310 7.42 4.32 15.01
CA LEU A 310 6.21 4.21 15.81
C LEU A 310 6.26 2.95 16.68
N ALA A 311 5.57 2.97 17.83
CA ALA A 311 5.43 1.75 18.64
C ALA A 311 4.56 0.72 17.92
N PHE A 312 3.43 1.14 17.34
CA PHE A 312 2.52 0.33 16.57
C PHE A 312 1.58 1.18 15.70
N LEU A 313 0.65 1.93 16.31
CA LEU A 313 -0.31 2.78 15.61
C LEU A 313 0.19 4.21 15.47
N ALA A 314 -0.30 4.91 14.46
CA ALA A 314 -0.08 6.34 14.27
C ALA A 314 -1.15 7.18 15.01
N PRO A 315 -0.87 8.45 15.33
CA PRO A 315 -1.76 9.29 16.14
C PRO A 315 -3.20 9.49 15.63
N TYR A 316 -3.41 9.32 14.32
CA TYR A 316 -4.74 9.47 13.69
C TYR A 316 -5.51 8.14 13.61
N GLU A 317 -4.93 7.02 14.04
CA GLU A 317 -5.59 5.71 13.98
C GLU A 317 -6.44 5.48 15.24
N VAL A 318 -7.60 4.86 15.04
CA VAL A 318 -8.50 4.46 16.13
C VAL A 318 -7.75 3.55 17.09
N GLY A 319 -7.84 3.85 18.38
CA GLY A 319 -7.13 3.11 19.42
C GLY A 319 -5.65 3.47 19.59
N TYR A 320 -5.19 4.59 19.02
CA TYR A 320 -3.83 5.10 19.28
C TYR A 320 -3.59 5.32 20.77
N ASP A 321 -2.45 4.83 21.25
CA ASP A 321 -2.03 4.98 22.63
C ASP A 321 -0.77 5.85 22.71
N PRO A 322 -0.86 7.12 23.18
CA PRO A 322 0.28 8.00 23.29
C PRO A 322 1.29 7.56 24.35
N ASP A 323 0.88 6.69 25.29
CA ASP A 323 1.75 6.17 26.33
C ASP A 323 2.58 4.97 25.88
N LEU A 324 2.16 4.28 24.83
CA LEU A 324 2.88 3.16 24.26
C LEU A 324 4.10 3.66 23.49
N LYS A 325 5.31 3.30 23.95
CA LYS A 325 6.57 3.72 23.34
C LYS A 325 7.23 2.57 22.57
N PRO A 326 7.98 2.86 21.50
CA PRO A 326 8.84 1.86 20.87
C PRO A 326 9.83 1.25 21.86
N TYR A 327 10.23 0.00 21.63
CA TYR A 327 11.24 -0.66 22.46
C TYR A 327 12.56 0.13 22.41
N PRO A 328 13.14 0.53 23.54
CA PRO A 328 14.42 1.24 23.52
C PRO A 328 15.57 0.30 23.15
N TYR A 329 16.61 0.83 22.54
CA TYR A 329 17.85 0.11 22.31
C TYR A 329 18.62 -0.04 23.62
N ASP A 330 18.84 -1.30 24.05
CA ASP A 330 19.59 -1.64 25.27
C ASP A 330 20.20 -3.04 25.11
N PRO A 331 21.36 -3.15 24.45
CA PRO A 331 21.99 -4.44 24.18
C PRO A 331 22.43 -5.18 25.46
N GLU A 332 22.73 -4.50 26.55
CA GLU A 332 23.09 -5.16 27.81
C GLU A 332 21.86 -5.81 28.47
N LYS A 333 20.72 -5.13 28.42
CA LYS A 333 19.45 -5.74 28.84
C LYS A 333 19.05 -6.89 27.94
N ALA A 334 19.28 -6.79 26.63
CA ALA A 334 19.04 -7.89 25.69
C ALA A 334 19.85 -9.15 26.08
N LYS A 335 21.15 -9.01 26.33
CA LYS A 335 22.01 -10.12 26.78
C LYS A 335 21.53 -10.71 28.11
N ALA A 336 21.14 -9.88 29.07
CA ALA A 336 20.64 -10.34 30.36
C ALA A 336 19.35 -11.17 30.17
N LEU A 337 18.40 -10.70 29.37
CA LEU A 337 17.16 -11.42 29.07
C LEU A 337 17.41 -12.74 28.34
N LEU A 338 18.35 -12.79 27.38
CA LEU A 338 18.75 -14.03 26.71
C LEU A 338 19.35 -15.03 27.72
N ALA A 339 20.23 -14.57 28.62
CA ALA A 339 20.82 -15.44 29.65
C ALA A 339 19.76 -15.99 30.61
N GLU A 340 18.81 -15.16 31.06
CA GLU A 340 17.68 -15.58 31.88
C GLU A 340 16.77 -16.59 31.17
N ALA A 341 16.59 -16.46 29.86
CA ALA A 341 15.82 -17.39 29.03
C ALA A 341 16.59 -18.70 28.71
N GLY A 342 17.84 -18.87 29.21
CA GLY A 342 18.65 -20.07 29.00
C GLY A 342 19.60 -20.01 27.81
N TYR A 343 19.81 -18.85 27.20
CA TYR A 343 20.68 -18.65 26.04
C TYR A 343 21.83 -17.65 26.33
N PRO A 344 22.68 -17.88 27.37
CA PRO A 344 23.75 -16.96 27.72
C PRO A 344 24.82 -16.81 26.62
N ASP A 345 24.98 -17.84 25.76
CA ASP A 345 25.91 -17.85 24.62
C ASP A 345 25.19 -17.60 23.28
N GLY A 346 23.93 -17.18 23.35
CA GLY A 346 23.08 -16.95 22.16
C GLY A 346 22.63 -18.26 21.48
N PHE A 347 22.17 -18.14 20.25
CA PHE A 347 21.68 -19.25 19.42
C PHE A 347 21.82 -18.92 17.93
N ASP A 348 21.57 -19.92 17.07
CA ASP A 348 21.56 -19.75 15.62
C ASP A 348 20.13 -19.45 15.13
N MET A 349 20.00 -18.49 14.21
CA MET A 349 18.70 -18.08 13.64
C MET A 349 18.86 -17.76 12.15
N GLU A 350 17.83 -18.05 11.35
CA GLU A 350 17.71 -17.53 9.99
C GLU A 350 16.79 -16.29 10.00
N LEU A 351 17.24 -15.19 9.37
CA LEU A 351 16.43 -14.02 9.10
C LEU A 351 16.10 -13.97 7.61
N ASN A 352 14.83 -14.20 7.28
CA ASN A 352 14.34 -14.21 5.92
C ASN A 352 13.91 -12.81 5.49
N TYR A 353 14.16 -12.43 4.24
CA TYR A 353 13.75 -11.15 3.69
C TYR A 353 13.59 -11.21 2.17
N ALA A 354 12.73 -10.35 1.63
CA ALA A 354 12.58 -10.20 0.18
C ALA A 354 13.72 -9.33 -0.38
N ILE A 355 14.42 -9.80 -1.44
CA ILE A 355 15.49 -9.06 -2.11
C ILE A 355 14.99 -8.09 -3.17
N THR A 356 13.78 -8.31 -3.66
CA THR A 356 13.11 -7.46 -4.68
C THR A 356 11.75 -7.02 -4.19
N GLY A 357 11.22 -5.98 -4.83
CA GLY A 357 9.84 -5.54 -4.71
C GLY A 357 9.64 -4.39 -3.73
N ARG A 358 8.60 -4.45 -2.93
CA ARG A 358 7.81 -3.37 -2.34
C ARG A 358 8.47 -2.58 -1.20
N VAL A 359 9.68 -2.94 -0.77
CA VAL A 359 10.34 -2.31 0.38
C VAL A 359 11.72 -1.84 0.00
N GLN A 360 11.90 -0.53 0.05
CA GLN A 360 13.19 0.10 -0.23
C GLN A 360 14.24 -0.33 0.81
N MET A 361 15.47 -0.58 0.34
CA MET A 361 16.63 -0.89 1.19
C MET A 361 16.47 -2.14 2.07
N ASN A 362 15.55 -3.06 1.74
CA ASN A 362 15.26 -4.24 2.57
C ASN A 362 16.49 -5.13 2.85
N PRO A 363 17.39 -5.42 1.87
CA PRO A 363 18.62 -6.13 2.13
C PRO A 363 19.52 -5.44 3.16
N GLN A 364 19.68 -4.11 3.04
CA GLN A 364 20.54 -3.33 3.94
C GLN A 364 19.95 -3.25 5.36
N VAL A 365 18.62 -3.20 5.48
CA VAL A 365 17.95 -3.30 6.78
C VAL A 365 18.16 -4.69 7.39
N ALA A 366 18.09 -5.77 6.59
CA ALA A 366 18.34 -7.13 7.05
C ALA A 366 19.78 -7.28 7.57
N GLU A 367 20.77 -6.75 6.85
CA GLU A 367 22.17 -6.73 7.27
C GLU A 367 22.37 -5.98 8.59
N ALA A 368 21.74 -4.82 8.75
CA ALA A 368 21.81 -4.04 9.98
C ALA A 368 21.18 -4.79 11.17
N VAL A 369 19.99 -5.37 10.98
CA VAL A 369 19.32 -6.18 12.02
C VAL A 369 20.17 -7.38 12.42
N ALA A 370 20.74 -8.10 11.46
CA ALA A 370 21.62 -9.25 11.74
C ALA A 370 22.84 -8.82 12.56
N ALA A 371 23.46 -7.69 12.23
CA ALA A 371 24.60 -7.17 12.98
C ALA A 371 24.23 -6.83 14.45
N TYR A 372 23.04 -6.26 14.69
CA TYR A 372 22.55 -6.01 16.04
C TYR A 372 22.28 -7.30 16.83
N PHE A 373 21.74 -8.32 16.17
CA PHE A 373 21.50 -9.62 16.79
C PHE A 373 22.83 -10.32 17.13
N GLU A 374 23.82 -10.28 16.24
CA GLU A 374 25.16 -10.81 16.50
C GLU A 374 25.86 -10.14 17.68
N ALA A 375 25.65 -8.81 17.88
CA ALA A 375 26.21 -8.07 19.00
C ALA A 375 25.71 -8.55 20.37
N VAL A 376 24.57 -9.28 20.41
CA VAL A 376 24.01 -9.88 21.62
C VAL A 376 24.14 -11.40 21.66
N GLY A 377 24.89 -12.01 20.70
CA GLY A 377 25.20 -13.44 20.67
C GLY A 377 24.28 -14.27 19.77
N VAL A 378 23.28 -13.66 19.08
CA VAL A 378 22.41 -14.39 18.17
C VAL A 378 23.01 -14.43 16.77
N ARG A 379 23.55 -15.60 16.40
CA ARG A 379 24.21 -15.82 15.11
C ARG A 379 23.17 -15.88 14.00
N THR A 380 23.11 -14.84 13.21
CA THR A 380 22.02 -14.62 12.26
C THR A 380 22.47 -14.90 10.82
N LYS A 381 21.89 -15.95 10.23
CA LYS A 381 22.05 -16.25 8.81
C LYS A 381 21.02 -15.50 8.00
N LEU A 382 21.45 -14.65 7.09
CA LEU A 382 20.57 -13.93 6.16
C LEU A 382 20.11 -14.83 5.01
N VAL A 383 18.80 -14.86 4.76
CA VAL A 383 18.18 -15.63 3.68
C VAL A 383 17.33 -14.67 2.82
N GLY A 384 17.95 -14.15 1.75
CA GLY A 384 17.31 -13.27 0.79
C GLY A 384 16.65 -14.07 -0.34
N GLU A 385 15.41 -13.74 -0.66
CA GLU A 385 14.62 -14.44 -1.68
C GLU A 385 13.81 -13.46 -2.54
N GLU A 386 13.54 -13.88 -3.79
CA GLU A 386 12.57 -13.20 -4.64
C GLU A 386 11.17 -13.21 -3.99
N TRP A 387 10.38 -12.18 -4.24
CA TRP A 387 9.11 -11.94 -3.54
C TRP A 387 8.17 -13.15 -3.48
N GLU A 388 7.97 -13.88 -4.57
CA GLU A 388 7.03 -15.01 -4.58
C GLU A 388 7.55 -16.22 -3.79
N ALA A 389 8.86 -16.50 -3.84
CA ALA A 389 9.48 -17.54 -3.02
C ALA A 389 9.41 -17.19 -1.53
N TYR A 390 9.76 -15.94 -1.19
CA TYR A 390 9.66 -15.40 0.17
C TYR A 390 8.22 -15.50 0.70
N ARG A 391 7.24 -15.08 -0.08
CA ARG A 391 5.81 -15.13 0.29
C ARG A 391 5.30 -16.55 0.48
N SER A 392 5.75 -17.48 -0.36
CA SER A 392 5.42 -18.91 -0.23
C SER A 392 5.91 -19.49 1.08
N LYS A 393 7.17 -19.21 1.47
CA LYS A 393 7.73 -19.63 2.77
C LYS A 393 7.02 -18.98 3.95
N TYR A 394 6.73 -17.68 3.87
CA TYR A 394 5.94 -17.00 4.90
C TYR A 394 4.57 -17.66 5.11
N ASN A 395 3.90 -18.03 4.01
CA ASN A 395 2.62 -18.73 4.10
C ASN A 395 2.74 -20.13 4.73
N ALA A 396 3.84 -20.84 4.46
CA ALA A 396 4.11 -22.13 5.08
C ALA A 396 4.44 -22.02 6.58
N ALA A 397 4.91 -20.87 7.03
CA ALA A 397 5.26 -20.60 8.44
C ALA A 397 4.06 -20.59 9.40
N LYS A 398 2.82 -20.72 8.89
CA LYS A 398 1.58 -20.87 9.68
C LYS A 398 1.34 -22.30 10.17
N GLU A 399 2.00 -23.27 9.54
CA GLU A 399 1.79 -24.67 9.84
C GLU A 399 2.42 -25.01 11.21
N PRO A 400 1.78 -25.85 12.04
CA PRO A 400 2.32 -26.29 13.31
C PRO A 400 3.73 -26.90 13.16
N GLY A 401 4.66 -26.48 14.01
CA GLY A 401 6.06 -26.93 13.99
C GLY A 401 6.96 -26.18 13.02
N SER A 402 6.44 -25.13 12.36
CA SER A 402 7.24 -24.30 11.45
C SER A 402 8.09 -23.30 12.21
N SER A 403 9.39 -23.26 11.87
CA SER A 403 10.37 -22.28 12.36
C SER A 403 10.58 -21.20 11.32
N TYR A 404 10.28 -19.93 11.68
CA TYR A 404 10.44 -18.83 10.74
C TYR A 404 10.60 -17.47 11.44
N VAL A 405 11.60 -16.70 11.01
CA VAL A 405 11.77 -15.29 11.38
C VAL A 405 12.02 -14.51 10.12
N ALA A 406 11.35 -13.37 9.98
CA ALA A 406 11.46 -12.59 8.76
C ALA A 406 11.35 -11.07 9.00
N LEU A 407 11.92 -10.29 8.07
CA LEU A 407 11.53 -8.89 7.87
C LEU A 407 10.26 -8.86 7.04
N PHE A 408 9.16 -8.44 7.64
CA PHE A 408 7.85 -8.42 6.98
C PHE A 408 7.16 -7.08 7.16
N THR A 409 6.45 -6.66 6.12
CA THR A 409 5.63 -5.45 6.21
C THR A 409 4.22 -5.79 6.68
N HIS A 410 3.86 -5.33 7.87
CA HIS A 410 2.49 -5.31 8.31
C HIS A 410 1.78 -4.14 7.60
N GLY A 411 1.15 -4.44 6.45
CA GLY A 411 0.36 -3.47 5.72
C GLY A 411 -0.85 -3.04 6.56
N ARG A 412 -1.18 -1.77 6.50
CA ARG A 412 -2.44 -1.26 7.05
C ARG A 412 -3.42 -1.15 5.91
N ALA A 413 -4.64 -1.65 6.08
CA ALA A 413 -5.62 -1.79 5.01
C ALA A 413 -6.26 -0.46 4.55
N GLY A 414 -5.48 0.62 4.42
CA GLY A 414 -5.96 1.90 3.92
C GLY A 414 -7.10 2.51 4.74
N SER A 415 -7.20 2.12 6.01
CA SER A 415 -8.22 2.62 6.95
C SER A 415 -7.54 3.13 8.20
N PRO A 416 -7.98 4.25 8.76
CA PRO A 416 -7.56 4.68 10.09
C PRO A 416 -8.05 3.73 11.21
N ASP A 417 -8.95 2.80 10.89
CA ASP A 417 -9.38 1.74 11.81
C ASP A 417 -8.52 0.48 11.60
N PRO A 418 -7.70 0.08 12.58
CA PRO A 418 -6.78 -1.04 12.44
C PRO A 418 -7.43 -2.42 12.65
N THR A 419 -8.72 -2.50 12.96
CA THR A 419 -9.43 -3.75 13.28
C THR A 419 -9.22 -4.83 12.22
N TYR A 420 -9.31 -4.46 10.95
CA TYR A 420 -9.05 -5.39 9.84
C TYR A 420 -7.62 -5.94 9.86
N ASN A 421 -6.62 -5.08 10.09
CA ASN A 421 -5.21 -5.48 10.12
C ASN A 421 -4.87 -6.36 11.32
N LEU A 422 -5.46 -6.09 12.49
CA LEU A 422 -5.32 -6.95 13.67
C LEU A 422 -5.79 -8.38 13.36
N GLY A 423 -6.94 -8.50 12.68
CA GLY A 423 -7.46 -9.80 12.25
C GLY A 423 -6.63 -10.47 11.15
N LEU A 424 -5.99 -9.68 10.28
CA LEU A 424 -5.20 -10.20 9.17
C LEU A 424 -3.86 -10.76 9.63
N PHE A 425 -3.14 -10.03 10.50
CA PHE A 425 -1.75 -10.29 10.87
C PHE A 425 -1.57 -10.98 12.22
N PHE A 426 -2.52 -10.84 13.14
CA PHE A 426 -2.32 -11.30 14.52
C PHE A 426 -3.39 -12.28 15.03
N ARG A 427 -4.51 -12.43 14.33
CA ARG A 427 -5.53 -13.43 14.72
C ARG A 427 -5.09 -14.84 14.37
N ALA A 428 -5.31 -15.80 15.26
CA ALA A 428 -5.09 -17.22 14.99
C ALA A 428 -5.83 -17.68 13.72
N GLY A 429 -5.11 -18.34 12.81
CA GLY A 429 -5.63 -18.72 11.50
C GLY A 429 -5.98 -17.55 10.59
N GLY A 430 -5.51 -16.35 10.89
CA GLY A 430 -5.60 -15.19 9.99
C GLY A 430 -4.88 -15.45 8.66
N PRO A 431 -5.28 -14.79 7.57
CA PRO A 431 -4.73 -15.06 6.23
C PRO A 431 -3.21 -14.99 6.13
N ILE A 432 -2.60 -14.10 6.91
CA ILE A 432 -1.15 -13.89 6.97
C ILE A 432 -0.61 -13.86 8.41
N SER A 433 -1.34 -14.39 9.38
CA SER A 433 -0.87 -14.51 10.75
C SER A 433 -0.01 -15.76 10.92
N ILE A 434 1.18 -15.59 11.50
CA ILE A 434 2.08 -16.66 11.95
C ILE A 434 2.16 -16.71 13.47
N TYR A 435 1.20 -16.08 14.14
CA TYR A 435 1.08 -15.91 15.58
C TYR A 435 -0.25 -16.48 16.07
N ASN A 436 -0.31 -16.84 17.33
CA ASN A 436 -1.50 -17.41 17.94
C ASN A 436 -1.64 -16.92 19.39
N ASN A 437 -2.70 -16.17 19.69
CA ASN A 437 -3.04 -15.71 21.02
C ASN A 437 -4.56 -15.65 21.18
N PRO A 438 -5.19 -16.57 21.96
CA PRO A 438 -6.64 -16.61 22.12
C PRO A 438 -7.25 -15.37 22.79
N GLU A 439 -6.52 -14.68 23.66
CA GLU A 439 -6.98 -13.43 24.28
C GLU A 439 -7.07 -12.31 23.25
N LEU A 440 -6.05 -12.17 22.42
CA LEU A 440 -6.05 -11.21 21.31
C LEU A 440 -7.19 -11.50 20.31
N ASP A 441 -7.44 -12.77 20.02
CA ASP A 441 -8.53 -13.19 19.14
C ASP A 441 -9.89 -12.75 19.67
N ALA A 442 -10.13 -12.91 20.99
CA ALA A 442 -11.37 -12.51 21.64
C ALA A 442 -11.56 -10.98 21.58
N ILE A 443 -10.51 -10.21 21.90
CA ILE A 443 -10.53 -8.75 21.82
C ILE A 443 -10.79 -8.27 20.37
N ASN A 444 -10.10 -8.84 19.39
CA ASN A 444 -10.29 -8.48 17.98
C ASN A 444 -11.70 -8.84 17.47
N ALA A 445 -12.26 -9.96 17.89
CA ALA A 445 -13.62 -10.35 17.54
C ALA A 445 -14.65 -9.36 18.12
N GLU A 446 -14.49 -8.94 19.39
CA GLU A 446 -15.35 -7.92 20.00
C GLU A 446 -15.20 -6.57 19.32
N ALA A 447 -13.97 -6.13 19.02
CA ALA A 447 -13.70 -4.88 18.33
C ALA A 447 -14.37 -4.86 16.94
N THR A 448 -14.28 -5.96 16.18
CA THR A 448 -14.88 -6.09 14.83
C THR A 448 -16.42 -5.98 14.89
N ALA A 449 -17.04 -6.41 15.96
CA ALA A 449 -18.50 -6.37 16.16
C ALA A 449 -19.00 -5.06 16.80
N THR A 450 -18.10 -4.20 17.28
CA THR A 450 -18.46 -2.98 18.03
C THR A 450 -18.59 -1.78 17.09
N MET A 451 -19.84 -1.33 16.86
CA MET A 451 -20.14 -0.15 16.03
C MET A 451 -19.76 1.17 16.68
N ASP A 452 -19.79 1.24 18.02
CA ASP A 452 -19.35 2.40 18.79
C ASP A 452 -17.83 2.57 18.67
N GLU A 453 -17.39 3.69 18.06
CA GLU A 453 -16.00 3.96 17.75
C GLU A 453 -15.14 4.15 19.00
N GLU A 454 -15.66 4.83 20.04
CA GLU A 454 -14.92 5.05 21.27
C GLU A 454 -14.64 3.72 21.99
N LYS A 455 -15.71 2.91 22.16
CA LYS A 455 -15.59 1.55 22.74
C LYS A 455 -14.67 0.67 21.89
N ARG A 456 -14.78 0.72 20.56
CA ARG A 456 -13.91 -0.02 19.65
C ARG A 456 -12.45 0.44 19.79
N GLY A 457 -12.22 1.76 19.90
CA GLY A 457 -10.91 2.33 20.14
C GLY A 457 -10.24 1.80 21.41
N GLU A 458 -10.98 1.67 22.52
CA GLU A 458 -10.43 1.07 23.74
C GLU A 458 -10.10 -0.42 23.60
N LEU A 459 -10.90 -1.18 22.86
CA LEU A 459 -10.60 -2.58 22.54
C LEU A 459 -9.35 -2.72 21.66
N ILE A 460 -9.21 -1.87 20.64
CA ILE A 460 -8.02 -1.82 19.80
C ILE A 460 -6.78 -1.46 20.62
N LYS A 461 -6.88 -0.48 21.50
CA LYS A 461 -5.81 -0.10 22.42
C LYS A 461 -5.36 -1.26 23.30
N GLN A 462 -6.30 -2.03 23.85
CA GLN A 462 -6.00 -3.25 24.62
C GLN A 462 -5.30 -4.31 23.75
N ALA A 463 -5.79 -4.56 22.54
CA ALA A 463 -5.16 -5.48 21.58
C ALA A 463 -3.72 -5.08 21.25
N VAL A 464 -3.48 -3.79 20.98
CA VAL A 464 -2.15 -3.26 20.65
C VAL A 464 -1.18 -3.35 21.83
N ARG A 465 -1.65 -3.09 23.05
CA ARG A 465 -0.83 -3.29 24.27
C ARG A 465 -0.46 -4.76 24.46
N LEU A 466 -1.41 -5.68 24.27
CA LEU A 466 -1.13 -7.11 24.35
C LEU A 466 -0.11 -7.56 23.29
N ILE A 467 -0.23 -7.09 22.03
CA ILE A 467 0.77 -7.34 20.98
C ILE A 467 2.14 -6.80 21.38
N HIS A 468 2.20 -5.59 21.91
CA HIS A 468 3.45 -4.99 22.37
C HIS A 468 4.05 -5.76 23.55
N GLU A 469 3.25 -6.23 24.48
CA GLU A 469 3.72 -7.00 25.64
C GLU A 469 4.21 -8.39 25.24
N ASP A 470 3.54 -9.07 24.31
CA ASP A 470 3.88 -10.45 23.89
C ASP A 470 4.94 -10.51 22.77
N VAL A 471 5.21 -9.40 22.11
CA VAL A 471 6.27 -9.24 21.10
C VAL A 471 6.20 -10.26 19.95
N PRO A 472 5.04 -10.55 19.33
CA PRO A 472 5.01 -11.42 18.15
C PRO A 472 5.70 -10.77 16.94
N SER A 473 5.88 -9.46 17.00
CA SER A 473 6.64 -8.68 16.03
C SER A 473 7.33 -7.50 16.69
N ILE A 474 8.46 -7.10 16.13
CA ILE A 474 9.23 -5.92 16.52
C ILE A 474 9.08 -4.87 15.42
N PRO A 475 8.27 -3.81 15.62
CA PRO A 475 8.19 -2.71 14.67
C PRO A 475 9.54 -2.00 14.56
N ILE A 476 10.06 -1.87 13.34
CA ILE A 476 11.31 -1.15 13.08
C ILE A 476 10.99 0.27 12.61
N TYR A 477 10.24 0.42 11.53
CA TYR A 477 9.86 1.72 11.00
C TYR A 477 8.56 1.67 10.19
N ASN A 478 7.94 2.83 10.06
CA ASN A 478 6.83 3.02 9.14
C ASN A 478 7.35 3.63 7.85
N ASN A 479 7.12 2.97 6.73
CA ASN A 479 7.45 3.50 5.42
C ASN A 479 6.67 4.78 5.12
N PHE A 480 7.31 5.71 4.41
CA PHE A 480 6.62 6.80 3.75
C PHE A 480 6.44 6.49 2.27
N ALA A 481 5.28 6.82 1.71
CA ALA A 481 5.18 7.08 0.30
C ALA A 481 5.94 8.37 0.00
N VAL A 482 6.90 8.30 -0.89
CA VAL A 482 7.62 9.48 -1.33
C VAL A 482 7.36 9.71 -2.81
N TYR A 483 6.80 10.86 -3.11
CA TYR A 483 6.64 11.36 -4.46
C TYR A 483 7.68 12.44 -4.72
N ALA A 484 8.31 12.44 -5.88
CA ALA A 484 9.09 13.57 -6.33
C ALA A 484 8.49 14.11 -7.64
N MET A 485 8.42 15.44 -7.75
CA MET A 485 7.76 16.09 -8.86
C MET A 485 8.40 17.42 -9.21
N LYS A 486 8.20 17.88 -10.43
CA LYS A 486 8.58 19.25 -10.83
C LYS A 486 7.95 20.26 -9.89
N SER A 487 8.66 21.35 -9.60
CA SER A 487 8.23 22.36 -8.61
C SER A 487 6.89 23.04 -8.96
N ASN A 488 6.55 23.11 -10.26
CA ASN A 488 5.27 23.64 -10.76
C ASN A 488 4.08 22.65 -10.68
N VAL A 489 4.29 21.38 -10.34
CA VAL A 489 3.20 20.43 -10.12
C VAL A 489 2.69 20.58 -8.70
N ASN A 490 1.42 20.86 -8.50
CA ASN A 490 0.76 20.81 -7.21
C ASN A 490 0.06 19.47 -7.08
N PHE A 491 0.40 18.73 -6.02
CA PHE A 491 -0.20 17.45 -5.69
C PHE A 491 -0.32 17.29 -4.19
N VAL A 492 -1.53 16.95 -3.74
CA VAL A 492 -1.81 16.59 -2.35
C VAL A 492 -2.29 15.14 -2.35
N PRO A 493 -1.44 14.18 -1.98
CA PRO A 493 -1.85 12.78 -1.98
C PRO A 493 -2.90 12.52 -0.91
N THR A 494 -3.94 11.77 -1.28
CA THR A 494 -5.01 11.37 -0.36
C THR A 494 -4.47 10.44 0.72
N GLN A 495 -4.80 10.74 1.97
CA GLN A 495 -4.43 9.90 3.12
C GLN A 495 -5.35 8.67 3.21
N GLY A 496 -4.91 7.67 3.94
CA GLY A 496 -5.76 6.52 4.28
C GLY A 496 -5.69 5.35 3.30
N PHE A 497 -4.72 5.30 2.39
CA PHE A 497 -4.49 4.15 1.51
C PHE A 497 -3.29 3.29 1.93
N ASN A 498 -3.33 2.02 1.55
CA ASN A 498 -2.21 1.08 1.74
C ASN A 498 -1.07 1.28 0.77
N PHE A 499 -1.32 2.06 -0.28
CA PHE A 499 -0.47 2.15 -1.45
C PHE A 499 -0.16 3.60 -1.70
N ASP A 500 0.96 3.80 -2.36
CA ASP A 500 1.25 5.06 -3.01
C ASP A 500 0.18 5.24 -4.10
N LEU A 501 -0.78 6.11 -3.86
CA LEU A 501 -1.86 6.38 -4.81
C LEU A 501 -1.65 7.75 -5.45
N VAL A 502 -1.83 7.79 -6.77
CA VAL A 502 -1.79 9.02 -7.55
C VAL A 502 -3.12 9.23 -8.24
N LEU A 503 -3.88 10.19 -7.73
CA LEU A 503 -5.14 10.64 -8.33
C LEU A 503 -4.88 11.96 -9.06
N VAL A 504 -4.99 11.93 -10.37
CA VAL A 504 -4.71 13.11 -11.22
C VAL A 504 -5.70 14.25 -10.97
N LYS A 505 -6.91 13.92 -10.50
CA LYS A 505 -7.92 14.93 -10.09
C LYS A 505 -7.44 15.83 -8.95
N ASP A 506 -6.51 15.35 -8.12
CA ASP A 506 -5.95 16.07 -6.98
C ASP A 506 -4.67 16.85 -7.36
N MET A 507 -4.42 17.00 -8.66
CA MET A 507 -3.26 17.69 -9.21
C MET A 507 -3.62 18.94 -10.00
N SER A 508 -2.68 19.89 -10.00
CA SER A 508 -2.72 21.05 -10.90
C SER A 508 -1.29 21.53 -11.22
N PHE A 509 -1.17 22.34 -12.24
CA PHE A 509 0.06 23.13 -12.44
C PHE A 509 -0.08 24.49 -11.75
N ALA A 510 1.07 25.04 -11.24
CA ALA A 510 1.16 26.35 -10.59
C ALA A 510 1.11 27.47 -11.61
#